data_47135b98f6cb97f542875b65df1cb3d5
#
_entry.id   47135b98f6cb97f542875b65df1cb3d5
#
_cell.length_a   1.000
_cell.length_b   1.000
_cell.length_c   1.000
_cell.angle_alpha   90.00
_cell.angle_beta   90.00
_cell.angle_gamma   90.00
#
_symmetry.space_group_name_H-M   'P 1'
#
loop_
_entity.id
_entity.type
_entity.pdbx_description
1 polymer ?
#
loop_
_entity_poly.entity_id
_entity_poly.type
_entity_poly.pdbx_seq_one_letter_code
_entity_poly.pdbx_strand_id
1 'polypeptide(L)'
;MGVTGAKKDILSAVYDKHSDMLFRLALAQLGNSEDAMDAVHDVFLKFFDVQPDFRDGEHERAWFIRSTVNRCHDIQRHKKIRSHPSLDEIGDVAAHGDEREATR
;
A
#
# COMPACT_ATOMS: atom_id res chain seq x y z
N MET A 1 -18.03 -0.53 -23.26
CA MET A 1 -16.59 -0.42 -23.35
C MET A 1 -16.09 0.91 -22.88
N GLY A 2 -16.85 1.96 -23.05
CA GLY A 2 -16.42 3.26 -22.61
C GLY A 2 -16.07 3.31 -21.15
N VAL A 3 -16.85 2.62 -20.34
CA VAL A 3 -16.60 2.62 -18.89
C VAL A 3 -15.26 1.97 -18.59
N THR A 4 -15.00 0.86 -19.22
CA THR A 4 -13.73 0.17 -19.02
C THR A 4 -12.57 1.02 -19.48
N GLY A 5 -12.74 1.68 -20.60
CA GLY A 5 -11.69 2.56 -21.12
C GLY A 5 -11.43 3.73 -20.19
N ALA A 6 -12.50 4.31 -19.65
CA ALA A 6 -12.36 5.45 -18.75
C ALA A 6 -11.64 5.04 -17.47
N LYS A 7 -11.97 3.91 -16.93
CA LYS A 7 -11.31 3.42 -15.72
C LYS A 7 -9.83 3.14 -15.98
N LYS A 8 -9.56 2.56 -17.14
CA LYS A 8 -8.18 2.26 -17.50
C LYS A 8 -7.38 3.53 -17.64
N ASP A 9 -7.96 4.55 -18.23
CA ASP A 9 -7.26 5.83 -18.42
C ASP A 9 -6.98 6.48 -17.08
N ILE A 10 -7.94 6.43 -16.17
CA ILE A 10 -7.76 7.01 -14.85
C ILE A 10 -6.67 6.26 -14.10
N LEU A 11 -6.71 4.95 -14.15
CA LEU A 11 -5.70 4.15 -13.45
C LEU A 11 -4.32 4.42 -14.04
N SER A 12 -4.23 4.49 -15.35
CA SER A 12 -2.96 4.74 -16.01
C SER A 12 -2.39 6.09 -15.61
N ALA A 13 -3.23 7.12 -15.61
CA ALA A 13 -2.78 8.45 -15.23
C ALA A 13 -2.32 8.52 -13.80
N VAL A 14 -3.05 7.89 -12.91
CA VAL A 14 -2.71 7.87 -11.49
C VAL A 14 -1.45 7.07 -11.26
N TYR A 15 -1.33 5.97 -11.98
CA TYR A 15 -0.13 5.14 -11.88
C TYR A 15 1.10 5.95 -12.29
N ASP A 16 1.03 6.62 -13.43
CA ASP A 16 2.15 7.42 -13.91
C ASP A 16 2.50 8.51 -12.90
N LYS A 17 1.49 9.05 -12.27
CA LYS A 17 1.69 10.18 -11.38
C LYS A 17 2.37 9.75 -10.08
N HIS A 18 2.03 8.60 -9.55
CA HIS A 18 2.43 8.22 -8.21
C HIS A 18 3.37 7.01 -8.12
N SER A 19 3.42 6.18 -9.15
CA SER A 19 4.09 4.89 -9.00
C SER A 19 5.56 5.02 -8.63
N ASP A 20 6.26 5.96 -9.23
CA ASP A 20 7.69 6.08 -8.98
C ASP A 20 7.96 6.43 -7.51
N MET A 21 7.21 7.39 -6.99
CA MET A 21 7.36 7.79 -5.61
C MET A 21 7.01 6.64 -4.67
N LEU A 22 5.91 5.95 -4.97
CA LEU A 22 5.47 4.86 -4.11
C LEU A 22 6.44 3.70 -4.16
N PHE A 23 7.00 3.42 -5.31
CA PHE A 23 7.97 2.35 -5.42
C PHE A 23 9.21 2.66 -4.59
N ARG A 24 9.69 3.89 -4.67
CA ARG A 24 10.85 4.28 -3.87
C ARG A 24 10.56 4.18 -2.38
N LEU A 25 9.37 4.60 -2.00
CA LEU A 25 8.97 4.53 -0.60
C LEU A 25 8.92 3.08 -0.14
N ALA A 26 8.29 2.23 -0.94
CA ALA A 26 8.18 0.81 -0.58
C ALA A 26 9.55 0.15 -0.56
N LEU A 27 10.40 0.51 -1.51
CA LEU A 27 11.75 -0.05 -1.55
C LEU A 27 12.54 0.31 -0.30
N ALA A 28 12.41 1.55 0.14
CA ALA A 28 13.07 1.98 1.35
C ALA A 28 12.57 1.22 2.57
N GLN A 29 11.29 0.89 2.58
CA GLN A 29 10.70 0.18 3.69
C GLN A 29 11.04 -1.30 3.68
N LEU A 30 11.01 -1.91 2.52
CA LEU A 30 11.09 -3.36 2.41
C LEU A 30 12.47 -3.89 2.04
N GLY A 31 13.26 -3.09 1.38
CA GLY A 31 14.63 -3.47 1.09
C GLY A 31 14.83 -4.36 -0.13
N ASN A 32 13.76 -4.71 -0.83
CA ASN A 32 13.94 -5.48 -2.06
C ASN A 32 12.86 -5.09 -3.04
N SER A 33 13.18 -5.20 -4.31
CA SER A 33 12.32 -4.67 -5.36
C SER A 33 11.09 -5.53 -5.59
N GLU A 34 11.18 -6.84 -5.36
CA GLU A 34 10.03 -7.71 -5.58
C GLU A 34 8.91 -7.35 -4.61
N ASP A 35 9.25 -7.24 -3.34
CA ASP A 35 8.23 -6.89 -2.35
C ASP A 35 7.74 -5.47 -2.58
N ALA A 36 8.63 -4.58 -2.99
CA ALA A 36 8.22 -3.21 -3.25
C ALA A 36 7.21 -3.15 -4.39
N MET A 37 7.46 -3.90 -5.45
CA MET A 37 6.51 -3.95 -6.57
C MET A 37 5.19 -4.53 -6.14
N ASP A 38 5.23 -5.59 -5.34
CA ASP A 38 4.00 -6.19 -4.84
C ASP A 38 3.19 -5.17 -4.04
N ALA A 39 3.87 -4.42 -3.18
CA ALA A 39 3.18 -3.44 -2.36
C ALA A 39 2.53 -2.38 -3.23
N VAL A 40 3.26 -1.87 -4.20
CA VAL A 40 2.72 -0.83 -5.08
C VAL A 40 1.55 -1.37 -5.89
N HIS A 41 1.70 -2.56 -6.44
CA HIS A 41 0.62 -3.18 -7.20
C HIS A 41 -0.65 -3.31 -6.35
N ASP A 42 -0.49 -3.80 -5.14
CA ASP A 42 -1.65 -3.97 -4.27
C ASP A 42 -2.34 -2.64 -3.97
N VAL A 43 -1.55 -1.59 -3.82
CA VAL A 43 -2.13 -0.28 -3.55
C VAL A 43 -2.95 0.20 -4.74
N PHE A 44 -2.45 0.01 -5.95
CA PHE A 44 -3.19 0.44 -7.12
C PHE A 44 -4.42 -0.43 -7.37
N LEU A 45 -4.33 -1.72 -7.06
CA LEU A 45 -5.50 -2.57 -7.14
C LEU A 45 -6.56 -2.11 -6.15
N LYS A 46 -6.14 -1.74 -4.96
CA LYS A 46 -7.06 -1.23 -3.96
C LYS A 46 -7.70 0.08 -4.42
N PHE A 47 -6.89 0.96 -5.01
CA PHE A 47 -7.41 2.20 -5.53
C PHE A 47 -8.48 1.94 -6.58
N PHE A 48 -8.20 1.02 -7.48
CA PHE A 48 -9.12 0.70 -8.55
C PHE A 48 -10.42 0.11 -7.99
N ASP A 49 -10.29 -0.70 -6.98
CA ASP A 49 -11.43 -1.39 -6.39
C ASP A 49 -12.28 -0.46 -5.53
N VAL A 50 -11.63 0.34 -4.71
CA VAL A 50 -12.34 1.22 -3.77
C VAL A 50 -12.78 2.51 -4.44
N GLN A 51 -12.00 3.00 -5.36
CA GLN A 51 -12.28 4.26 -6.06
C GLN A 51 -12.58 5.38 -5.07
N PRO A 52 -11.59 5.70 -4.22
CA PRO A 52 -11.80 6.73 -3.21
C PRO A 52 -12.03 8.09 -3.84
N ASP A 53 -12.72 8.93 -3.11
CA ASP A 53 -13.05 10.26 -3.56
C ASP A 53 -12.09 11.25 -2.92
N PHE A 54 -11.31 11.94 -3.72
CA PHE A 54 -10.30 12.86 -3.18
C PHE A 54 -10.75 14.29 -3.31
N ARG A 55 -10.47 15.07 -2.26
CA ARG A 55 -10.81 16.49 -2.30
C ARG A 55 -9.86 17.27 -3.18
N ASP A 56 -8.60 16.86 -3.20
CA ASP A 56 -7.59 17.55 -3.99
C ASP A 56 -6.41 16.62 -4.18
N GLY A 57 -5.38 17.15 -4.84
CA GLY A 57 -4.19 16.34 -5.14
C GLY A 57 -3.40 15.94 -3.92
N GLU A 58 -3.42 16.77 -2.90
CA GLU A 58 -2.71 16.41 -1.67
C GLU A 58 -3.40 15.27 -0.94
N HIS A 59 -4.70 15.30 -0.92
CA HIS A 59 -5.47 14.23 -0.33
C HIS A 59 -5.19 12.91 -1.07
N GLU A 60 -5.18 13.00 -2.39
CA GLU A 60 -4.90 11.82 -3.21
C GLU A 60 -3.51 11.28 -2.91
N ARG A 61 -2.52 12.15 -2.88
CA ARG A 61 -1.16 11.73 -2.63
C ARG A 61 -1.01 11.10 -1.25
N ALA A 62 -1.64 11.71 -0.25
CA ALA A 62 -1.57 11.22 1.11
C ALA A 62 -2.20 9.83 1.21
N TRP A 63 -3.29 9.63 0.50
CA TRP A 63 -3.94 8.32 0.50
C TRP A 63 -3.01 7.24 -0.04
N PHE A 64 -2.34 7.54 -1.14
CA PHE A 64 -1.44 6.57 -1.73
C PHE A 64 -0.24 6.29 -0.83
N ILE A 65 0.30 7.33 -0.21
CA ILE A 65 1.44 7.14 0.69
C ILE A 65 1.03 6.29 1.88
N ARG A 66 -0.09 6.60 2.50
CA ARG A 66 -0.55 5.86 3.67
C ARG A 66 -0.85 4.42 3.31
N SER A 67 -1.51 4.21 2.19
CA SER A 67 -1.84 2.85 1.76
C SER A 67 -0.58 2.04 1.51
N THR A 68 0.43 2.67 0.91
CA THR A 68 1.68 1.97 0.62
C THR A 68 2.41 1.62 1.90
N VAL A 69 2.49 2.54 2.84
CA VAL A 69 3.17 2.27 4.11
C VAL A 69 2.46 1.15 4.86
N ASN A 70 1.14 1.20 4.88
CA ASN A 70 0.38 0.16 5.55
C ASN A 70 0.62 -1.21 4.91
N ARG A 71 0.67 -1.23 3.60
CA ARG A 71 0.91 -2.49 2.90
C ARG A 71 2.31 -3.01 3.17
N CYS A 72 3.27 -2.11 3.23
CA CYS A 72 4.64 -2.51 3.55
C CYS A 72 4.71 -3.13 4.94
N HIS A 73 4.02 -2.53 5.89
CA HIS A 73 3.99 -3.08 7.24
C HIS A 73 3.38 -4.48 7.25
N ASP A 74 2.34 -4.68 6.47
CA ASP A 74 1.72 -6.00 6.39
C ASP A 74 2.71 -7.02 5.85
N ILE A 75 3.41 -6.66 4.81
CA ILE A 75 4.39 -7.57 4.21
C ILE A 75 5.48 -7.90 5.20
N GLN A 76 5.97 -6.90 5.90
CA GLN A 76 7.03 -7.12 6.89
C GLN A 76 6.54 -8.02 8.02
N ARG A 77 5.31 -7.82 8.45
CA ARG A 77 4.73 -8.63 9.50
C ARG A 77 4.64 -10.09 9.08
N HIS A 78 4.17 -10.31 7.86
CA HIS A 78 4.06 -11.67 7.34
C HIS A 78 5.43 -12.34 7.23
N LYS A 79 6.42 -11.62 6.81
CA LYS A 79 7.75 -12.17 6.70
C LYS A 79 8.32 -12.56 8.05
N LYS A 80 8.13 -11.69 9.03
CA LYS A 80 8.62 -11.97 10.37
C LYS A 80 7.97 -13.23 10.94
N ILE A 81 6.67 -13.32 10.80
CA ILE A 81 5.94 -14.47 11.33
C ILE A 81 6.44 -15.75 10.68
N ARG A 82 6.63 -15.71 9.37
CA ARG A 82 7.09 -16.89 8.67
C ARG A 82 8.49 -17.28 9.04
N SER A 83 9.36 -16.29 9.20
CA SER A 83 10.77 -16.56 9.46
C SER A 83 11.03 -16.94 10.90
N HIS A 84 10.22 -16.47 11.81
CA HIS A 84 10.45 -16.67 13.24
C HIS A 84 9.15 -17.03 13.93
N PRO A 85 8.79 -18.30 13.86
CA PRO A 85 7.51 -18.71 14.47
C PRO A 85 7.43 -18.38 15.94
N SER A 86 8.56 -18.42 16.63
CA SER A 86 8.55 -18.12 18.05
C SER A 86 8.16 -16.69 18.33
N LEU A 87 8.16 -15.87 17.33
CA LEU A 87 7.75 -14.49 17.49
C LEU A 87 6.25 -14.35 17.47
N ASP A 88 5.54 -15.43 17.46
CA ASP A 88 4.10 -15.36 17.55
C ASP A 88 3.69 -14.58 18.78
N GLU A 89 4.47 -14.71 19.81
CA GLU A 89 4.19 -13.95 20.99
C GLU A 89 4.25 -12.48 20.72
N ILE A 90 5.17 -12.14 19.87
CA ILE A 90 5.33 -10.77 19.49
C ILE A 90 4.25 -10.37 18.51
N GLY A 91 3.50 -11.33 18.08
CA GLY A 91 2.32 -11.04 17.32
C GLY A 91 1.42 -10.12 18.10
N ASP A 92 1.52 -10.17 19.39
CA ASP A 92 0.77 -9.25 20.22
C ASP A 92 1.20 -7.84 19.90
N VAL A 93 2.49 -7.69 19.74
CA VAL A 93 3.02 -6.39 19.38
C VAL A 93 2.45 -5.97 18.05
N ALA A 94 2.32 -6.93 17.17
CA ALA A 94 1.74 -6.62 15.88
C ALA A 94 0.34 -6.09 16.03
N ALA A 95 -0.31 -6.44 17.11
CA ALA A 95 -1.63 -5.90 17.35
C ALA A 95 -1.58 -4.40 17.48
N HIS A 96 -0.42 -3.89 17.78
CA HIS A 96 -0.27 -2.43 17.78
C HIS A 96 -0.62 -1.85 16.43
N GLY A 97 -0.47 -2.65 15.41
CA GLY A 97 -0.87 -2.19 14.11
C GLY A 97 -2.33 -1.83 14.08
N ASP A 98 -3.08 -2.49 14.90
CA ASP A 98 -4.51 -2.20 14.97
C ASP A 98 -4.73 -0.81 15.51
N GLU A 99 -3.86 -0.38 16.38
CA GLU A 99 -3.97 0.96 16.90
C GLU A 99 -3.83 1.98 15.79
N ARG A 100 -2.92 1.70 14.90
CA ARG A 100 -2.75 2.62 13.78
C ARG A 100 -4.04 2.75 13.01
N GLU A 101 -4.74 1.66 12.90
CA GLU A 101 -5.99 1.72 12.19
C GLU A 101 -7.02 2.46 12.98
N ALA A 102 -7.00 2.28 14.25
CA ALA A 102 -7.96 2.95 15.09
C ALA A 102 -7.79 4.45 15.02
N THR A 103 -6.61 4.89 14.70
CA THR A 103 -6.36 6.32 14.67
C THR A 103 -6.90 6.98 13.43
N ARG A 104 -7.48 6.24 12.54
CA ARG A 104 -8.00 6.86 11.36
C ARG A 104 -9.26 7.58 11.51
#